data_bcb5754fc999225174132b7c7dac4fbb
#
_entry.id   bcb5754fc999225174132b7c7dac4fbb
#
_cell.length_a   1.000
_cell.length_b   1.000
_cell.length_c   1.000
_cell.angle_alpha   90.00
_cell.angle_beta   90.00
_cell.angle_gamma   90.00
#
_symmetry.space_group_name_H-M   'P 1'
#
loop_
_entity.id
_entity.type
_entity.pdbx_description
1 polymer ?
#
loop_
_entity_poly.entity_id
_entity_poly.type
_entity_poly.pdbx_seq_one_letter_code
_entity_poly.pdbx_strand_id
1 'polypeptide(L)'
;KFCATGYLKRMRNLSAAEIFDQVWLINELALEHHGKRLDNIVYMGMGEPLLNYANVLQSIQIITSPEGLGMSPQRLTVSTAGIAKMIYKLADDGIKTNLALSLHAANNDKRSAIMPINESNNLEMLAEALGYWYEKTGIRPTLEYTVIAGVNDSQEEERELAIFARKFPSK
;
A
#
# COMPACT_ATOMS: atom_id res chain seq x y z
N LYS A 1 14.69 -3.22 9.99
CA LYS A 1 13.37 -2.55 10.08
C LYS A 1 13.43 -1.29 9.26
N PHE A 2 12.71 -1.23 8.16
CA PHE A 2 12.75 -0.11 7.20
C PHE A 2 11.96 1.14 7.67
N CYS A 3 10.99 0.97 8.57
CA CYS A 3 10.11 2.07 9.01
C CYS A 3 10.31 2.40 10.49
N ALA A 4 10.53 3.68 10.81
CA ALA A 4 10.70 4.16 12.18
C ALA A 4 9.46 3.89 13.07
N THR A 5 8.25 3.89 12.50
CA THR A 5 7.02 3.58 13.26
C THR A 5 6.99 2.15 13.81
N GLY A 6 7.79 1.23 13.24
CA GLY A 6 7.95 -0.12 13.76
C GLY A 6 8.58 -0.21 15.15
N TYR A 7 9.16 0.88 15.66
CA TYR A 7 9.67 0.99 17.03
C TYR A 7 8.66 1.57 18.01
N LEU A 8 7.55 2.14 17.50
CA LEU A 8 6.51 2.72 18.33
C LEU A 8 5.54 1.64 18.82
N LYS A 9 5.01 1.81 20.03
CA LYS A 9 3.95 0.94 20.53
C LYS A 9 2.67 1.22 19.73
N ARG A 10 2.08 0.16 19.17
CA ARG A 10 0.74 0.26 18.55
C ARG A 10 -0.29 0.58 19.63
N MET A 11 -1.08 1.62 19.41
CA MET A 11 -2.15 2.01 20.32
C MET A 11 -3.46 1.30 19.97
N ARG A 12 -4.03 1.61 18.79
CA ARG A 12 -5.28 1.02 18.27
C ARG A 12 -5.40 1.19 16.77
N ASN A 13 -6.38 0.57 16.17
CA ASN A 13 -6.81 0.91 14.82
C ASN A 13 -7.68 2.17 14.84
N LEU A 14 -7.63 2.94 13.75
CA LEU A 14 -8.57 4.03 13.51
C LEU A 14 -9.88 3.45 12.97
N SER A 15 -10.99 4.08 13.32
CA SER A 15 -12.30 3.84 12.69
C SER A 15 -12.34 4.44 11.28
N ALA A 16 -13.31 4.03 10.47
CA ALA A 16 -13.52 4.57 9.13
C ALA A 16 -13.78 6.09 9.16
N ALA A 17 -14.53 6.57 10.16
CA ALA A 17 -14.79 7.99 10.37
C ALA A 17 -13.51 8.77 10.66
N GLU A 18 -12.67 8.28 11.59
CA GLU A 18 -11.40 8.93 11.92
C GLU A 18 -10.43 8.97 10.72
N ILE A 19 -10.45 7.95 9.86
CA ILE A 19 -9.66 7.95 8.62
C ILE A 19 -10.22 9.01 7.66
N PHE A 20 -11.54 9.07 7.49
CA PHE A 20 -12.17 10.06 6.64
C PHE A 20 -11.94 11.50 7.15
N ASP A 21 -12.06 11.73 8.45
CA ASP A 21 -11.88 13.06 9.06
C ASP A 21 -10.49 13.64 8.79
N GLN A 22 -9.43 12.82 8.81
CA GLN A 22 -8.09 13.28 8.42
C GLN A 22 -8.07 13.81 6.99
N VAL A 23 -8.68 13.07 6.07
CA VAL A 23 -8.74 13.47 4.66
C VAL A 23 -9.57 14.73 4.50
N TRP A 24 -10.73 14.79 5.15
CA TRP A 24 -11.63 15.96 5.11
C TRP A 24 -10.93 17.22 5.60
N LEU A 25 -10.32 17.17 6.78
CA LEU A 25 -9.60 18.31 7.38
C LEU A 25 -8.46 18.82 6.49
N ILE A 26 -7.66 17.91 5.93
CA ILE A 26 -6.56 18.30 5.04
C ILE A 26 -7.08 18.84 3.72
N ASN A 27 -8.20 18.29 3.20
CA ASN A 27 -8.83 18.82 1.99
C ASN A 27 -9.32 20.26 2.17
N GLU A 28 -9.95 20.58 3.32
CA GLU A 28 -10.40 21.94 3.64
C GLU A 28 -9.20 22.89 3.80
N LEU A 29 -8.14 22.48 4.51
CA LEU A 29 -6.92 23.28 4.63
C LEU A 29 -6.23 23.49 3.26
N ALA A 30 -6.20 22.48 2.41
CA ALA A 30 -5.63 22.60 1.07
C ALA A 30 -6.43 23.60 0.21
N LEU A 31 -7.76 23.57 0.31
CA LEU A 31 -8.63 24.52 -0.38
C LEU A 31 -8.42 25.95 0.15
N GLU A 32 -8.33 26.12 1.48
CA GLU A 32 -8.13 27.44 2.11
C GLU A 32 -6.77 28.04 1.75
N HIS A 33 -5.68 27.27 1.87
CA HIS A 33 -4.32 27.79 1.71
C HIS A 33 -3.80 27.77 0.26
N HIS A 34 -4.32 26.88 -0.59
CA HIS A 34 -3.83 26.67 -1.96
C HIS A 34 -4.90 26.85 -3.03
N GLY A 35 -6.17 27.07 -2.66
CA GLY A 35 -7.28 27.21 -3.60
C GLY A 35 -7.58 25.95 -4.41
N LYS A 36 -7.09 24.78 -3.96
CA LYS A 36 -7.24 23.48 -4.64
C LYS A 36 -7.55 22.39 -3.65
N ARG A 37 -8.43 21.47 -4.06
CA ARG A 37 -8.69 20.24 -3.31
C ARG A 37 -7.55 19.24 -3.48
N LEU A 38 -7.54 18.23 -2.61
CA LEU A 38 -6.61 17.10 -2.74
C LEU A 38 -6.80 16.37 -4.07
N ASP A 39 -5.71 16.10 -4.76
CA ASP A 39 -5.71 15.37 -6.03
C ASP A 39 -5.59 13.86 -5.83
N ASN A 40 -4.81 13.42 -4.85
CA ASN A 40 -4.53 12.02 -4.57
C ASN A 40 -4.45 11.78 -3.07
N ILE A 41 -4.76 10.55 -2.66
CA ILE A 41 -4.65 10.07 -1.29
C ILE A 41 -3.87 8.78 -1.28
N VAL A 42 -2.93 8.65 -0.35
CA VAL A 42 -2.20 7.40 -0.11
C VAL A 42 -2.44 6.91 1.31
N TYR A 43 -2.83 5.65 1.45
CA TYR A 43 -2.90 4.95 2.73
C TYR A 43 -1.50 4.43 3.07
N MET A 44 -0.64 5.34 3.50
CA MET A 44 0.80 5.08 3.74
C MET A 44 1.27 5.72 5.06
N GLY A 45 0.36 5.97 5.98
CA GLY A 45 0.67 6.55 7.29
C GLY A 45 1.28 5.54 8.25
N MET A 46 0.91 5.64 9.53
CA MET A 46 1.39 4.73 10.57
C MET A 46 0.55 3.47 10.64
N GLY A 47 1.20 2.30 10.58
CA GLY A 47 0.57 0.99 10.64
C GLY A 47 0.44 0.32 9.26
N GLU A 48 -0.36 -0.73 9.21
CA GLU A 48 -0.63 -1.54 8.02
C GLU A 48 -2.13 -1.48 7.68
N PRO A 49 -2.52 -0.85 6.56
CA PRO A 49 -3.94 -0.67 6.24
C PRO A 49 -4.69 -2.00 6.07
N LEU A 50 -4.05 -3.03 5.55
CA LEU A 50 -4.70 -4.32 5.36
C LEU A 50 -4.94 -5.09 6.67
N LEU A 51 -4.32 -4.68 7.80
CA LEU A 51 -4.67 -5.17 9.14
C LEU A 51 -5.84 -4.41 9.77
N ASN A 52 -6.26 -3.28 9.18
CA ASN A 52 -7.45 -2.53 9.55
C ASN A 52 -8.49 -2.55 8.41
N TYR A 53 -8.57 -3.65 7.71
CA TYR A 53 -9.22 -3.81 6.41
C TYR A 53 -10.64 -3.23 6.34
N ALA A 54 -11.52 -3.61 7.28
CA ALA A 54 -12.92 -3.18 7.25
C ALA A 54 -13.07 -1.64 7.34
N ASN A 55 -12.31 -1.00 8.22
CA ASN A 55 -12.34 0.46 8.37
C ASN A 55 -11.71 1.18 7.17
N VAL A 56 -10.62 0.63 6.63
CA VAL A 56 -9.99 1.16 5.41
C VAL A 56 -10.95 1.06 4.23
N LEU A 57 -11.57 -0.10 4.01
CA LEU A 57 -12.54 -0.29 2.95
C LEU A 57 -13.73 0.68 3.08
N GLN A 58 -14.29 0.81 4.27
CA GLN A 58 -15.39 1.73 4.52
C GLN A 58 -14.98 3.19 4.30
N SER A 59 -13.78 3.59 4.72
CA SER A 59 -13.27 4.94 4.46
C SER A 59 -13.09 5.23 2.96
N ILE A 60 -12.61 4.25 2.18
CA ILE A 60 -12.54 4.35 0.72
C ILE A 60 -13.93 4.56 0.13
N GLN A 61 -14.93 3.80 0.58
CA GLN A 61 -16.32 3.94 0.12
C GLN A 61 -16.87 5.34 0.41
N ILE A 62 -16.63 5.88 1.62
CA ILE A 62 -17.06 7.24 1.98
C ILE A 62 -16.35 8.28 1.12
N ILE A 63 -15.02 8.21 0.97
CA ILE A 63 -14.24 9.16 0.19
C ILE A 63 -14.67 9.19 -1.28
N THR A 64 -15.01 8.03 -1.83
CA THR A 64 -15.36 7.89 -3.25
C THR A 64 -16.85 8.12 -3.52
N SER A 65 -17.70 8.12 -2.50
CA SER A 65 -19.14 8.35 -2.67
C SER A 65 -19.44 9.79 -3.06
N PRO A 66 -20.53 10.04 -3.80
CA PRO A 66 -20.99 11.42 -4.10
C PRO A 66 -21.32 12.24 -2.85
N GLU A 67 -21.78 11.59 -1.78
CA GLU A 67 -22.09 12.21 -0.48
C GLU A 67 -20.83 12.53 0.35
N GLY A 68 -19.69 11.93 -0.02
CA GLY A 68 -18.37 12.21 0.55
C GLY A 68 -17.60 13.23 -0.28
N LEU A 69 -16.39 12.87 -0.70
CA LEU A 69 -15.56 13.74 -1.54
C LEU A 69 -15.77 13.54 -3.06
N GLY A 70 -16.51 12.52 -3.47
CA GLY A 70 -16.74 12.16 -4.87
C GLY A 70 -15.42 11.85 -5.63
N MET A 71 -14.37 11.45 -4.91
CA MET A 71 -13.07 11.23 -5.49
C MET A 71 -13.03 9.91 -6.27
N SER A 72 -12.42 9.91 -7.46
CA SER A 72 -12.24 8.67 -8.22
C SER A 72 -11.39 7.66 -7.42
N PRO A 73 -11.77 6.38 -7.34
CA PRO A 73 -10.98 5.35 -6.66
C PRO A 73 -9.53 5.26 -7.16
N GLN A 74 -9.28 5.59 -8.42
CA GLN A 74 -7.94 5.60 -9.03
C GLN A 74 -7.03 6.73 -8.50
N ARG A 75 -7.59 7.68 -7.74
CA ARG A 75 -6.84 8.70 -7.02
C ARG A 75 -6.40 8.25 -5.63
N LEU A 76 -6.87 7.08 -5.19
CA LEU A 76 -6.51 6.48 -3.92
C LEU A 76 -5.50 5.36 -4.14
N THR A 77 -4.48 5.29 -3.30
CA THR A 77 -3.49 4.20 -3.30
C THR A 77 -3.47 3.55 -1.92
N VAL A 78 -3.66 2.24 -1.89
CA VAL A 78 -3.46 1.44 -0.67
C VAL A 78 -2.04 0.89 -0.72
N SER A 79 -1.18 1.32 0.22
CA SER A 79 0.16 0.77 0.37
C SER A 79 0.16 -0.30 1.44
N THR A 80 0.88 -1.40 1.20
CA THR A 80 0.95 -2.53 2.13
C THR A 80 2.39 -3.05 2.26
N ALA A 81 2.75 -3.49 3.45
CA ALA A 81 3.98 -4.25 3.68
C ALA A 81 3.94 -5.67 3.08
N GLY A 82 2.77 -6.08 2.57
CA GLY A 82 2.57 -7.35 1.87
C GLY A 82 1.93 -8.42 2.75
N ILE A 83 0.61 -8.39 2.84
CA ILE A 83 -0.20 -9.46 3.44
C ILE A 83 -0.95 -10.16 2.30
N ALA A 84 -0.35 -11.21 1.74
CA ALA A 84 -0.81 -11.88 0.53
C ALA A 84 -2.30 -12.23 0.57
N LYS A 85 -2.78 -12.84 1.66
CA LYS A 85 -4.20 -13.17 1.86
C LYS A 85 -5.12 -11.95 1.73
N MET A 86 -4.68 -10.79 2.19
CA MET A 86 -5.49 -9.57 2.16
C MET A 86 -5.42 -8.88 0.79
N ILE A 87 -4.35 -9.09 0.03
CA ILE A 87 -4.27 -8.65 -1.37
C ILE A 87 -5.28 -9.42 -2.22
N TYR A 88 -5.38 -10.74 -2.05
CA TYR A 88 -6.44 -11.55 -2.70
C TYR A 88 -7.83 -11.02 -2.35
N LYS A 89 -8.08 -10.79 -1.04
CA LYS A 89 -9.36 -10.27 -0.59
C LYS A 89 -9.70 -8.91 -1.18
N LEU A 90 -8.72 -8.00 -1.24
CA LEU A 90 -8.90 -6.67 -1.83
C LEU A 90 -9.26 -6.75 -3.34
N ALA A 91 -8.65 -7.70 -4.06
CA ALA A 91 -8.97 -7.97 -5.46
C ALA A 91 -10.39 -8.52 -5.63
N ASP A 92 -10.80 -9.47 -4.77
CA ASP A 92 -12.13 -10.10 -4.81
C ASP A 92 -13.25 -9.11 -4.45
N ASP A 93 -12.99 -8.19 -3.52
CA ASP A 93 -13.95 -7.13 -3.15
C ASP A 93 -14.11 -6.06 -4.25
N GLY A 94 -13.37 -6.17 -5.36
CA GLY A 94 -13.52 -5.34 -6.56
C GLY A 94 -13.15 -3.87 -6.37
N ILE A 95 -12.29 -3.58 -5.41
CA ILE A 95 -11.83 -2.22 -5.12
C ILE A 95 -10.91 -1.73 -6.23
N LYS A 96 -11.28 -0.63 -6.88
CA LYS A 96 -10.55 -0.07 -8.03
C LYS A 96 -9.54 1.02 -7.65
N THR A 97 -8.97 0.94 -6.45
CA THR A 97 -7.87 1.81 -6.03
C THR A 97 -6.55 1.34 -6.65
N ASN A 98 -5.50 2.17 -6.58
CA ASN A 98 -4.16 1.67 -6.81
C ASN A 98 -3.70 0.83 -5.61
N LEU A 99 -2.81 -0.12 -5.88
CA LEU A 99 -2.14 -0.93 -4.87
C LEU A 99 -0.63 -0.69 -4.97
N ALA A 100 0.03 -0.46 -3.83
CA ALA A 100 1.48 -0.36 -3.73
C ALA A 100 2.01 -1.40 -2.75
N LEU A 101 3.03 -2.16 -3.17
CA LEU A 101 3.75 -3.07 -2.29
C LEU A 101 5.05 -2.42 -1.83
N SER A 102 5.23 -2.26 -0.52
CA SER A 102 6.52 -1.97 0.09
C SER A 102 7.41 -3.21 -0.03
N LEU A 103 8.18 -3.29 -1.12
CA LEU A 103 9.02 -4.44 -1.45
C LEU A 103 10.36 -4.37 -0.72
N HIS A 104 11.14 -3.32 -0.93
CA HIS A 104 12.42 -2.94 -0.33
C HIS A 104 13.56 -3.97 -0.44
N ALA A 105 13.29 -5.23 -0.79
CA ALA A 105 14.26 -6.24 -1.20
C ALA A 105 13.54 -7.32 -2.01
N ALA A 106 14.17 -7.83 -3.07
CA ALA A 106 13.67 -8.91 -3.93
C ALA A 106 14.34 -10.26 -3.65
N ASN A 107 14.95 -10.39 -2.48
CA ASN A 107 15.53 -11.60 -1.91
C ASN A 107 14.89 -11.87 -0.55
N ASN A 108 14.45 -13.11 -0.29
CA ASN A 108 13.68 -13.43 0.93
C ASN A 108 14.50 -13.22 2.21
N ASP A 109 15.76 -13.57 2.24
CA ASP A 109 16.61 -13.42 3.44
C ASP A 109 16.79 -11.94 3.78
N LYS A 110 17.11 -11.12 2.78
CA LYS A 110 17.25 -9.67 2.94
C LYS A 110 15.92 -9.02 3.32
N ARG A 111 14.84 -9.42 2.65
CA ARG A 111 13.52 -8.89 2.95
C ARG A 111 13.10 -9.23 4.37
N SER A 112 13.34 -10.45 4.84
CA SER A 112 13.04 -10.86 6.22
C SER A 112 13.85 -10.07 7.25
N ALA A 113 15.12 -9.76 6.95
CA ALA A 113 15.95 -8.94 7.82
C ALA A 113 15.44 -7.50 7.96
N ILE A 114 14.90 -6.92 6.88
CA ILE A 114 14.37 -5.55 6.84
C ILE A 114 12.91 -5.52 7.31
N MET A 115 12.13 -6.51 6.88
CA MET A 115 10.67 -6.62 7.05
C MET A 115 10.29 -8.01 7.56
N PRO A 116 10.19 -8.23 8.87
CA PRO A 116 9.87 -9.54 9.45
C PRO A 116 8.55 -10.16 8.96
N ILE A 117 7.62 -9.36 8.43
CA ILE A 117 6.37 -9.87 7.82
C ILE A 117 6.64 -10.82 6.65
N ASN A 118 7.81 -10.76 6.03
CA ASN A 118 8.22 -11.65 4.96
C ASN A 118 8.27 -13.13 5.38
N GLU A 119 8.52 -13.41 6.66
CA GLU A 119 8.55 -14.79 7.18
C GLU A 119 7.22 -15.52 6.99
N SER A 120 6.10 -14.76 7.03
CA SER A 120 4.74 -15.28 6.83
C SER A 120 4.14 -14.93 5.48
N ASN A 121 4.77 -14.06 4.70
CA ASN A 121 4.34 -13.61 3.38
C ASN A 121 5.56 -13.41 2.49
N ASN A 122 6.14 -14.51 2.04
CA ASN A 122 7.37 -14.49 1.23
C ASN A 122 7.13 -13.93 -0.19
N LEU A 123 8.22 -13.71 -0.92
CA LEU A 123 8.17 -13.10 -2.25
C LEU A 123 7.37 -13.93 -3.26
N GLU A 124 7.35 -15.24 -3.14
CA GLU A 124 6.59 -16.14 -4.01
C GLU A 124 5.08 -15.91 -3.80
N MET A 125 4.63 -15.94 -2.54
CA MET A 125 3.22 -15.67 -2.17
C MET A 125 2.79 -14.26 -2.61
N LEU A 126 3.69 -13.27 -2.47
CA LEU A 126 3.40 -11.90 -2.90
C LEU A 126 3.32 -11.77 -4.41
N ALA A 127 4.20 -12.43 -5.17
CA ALA A 127 4.14 -12.43 -6.64
C ALA A 127 2.83 -13.02 -7.15
N GLU A 128 2.37 -14.15 -6.57
CA GLU A 128 1.09 -14.76 -6.89
C GLU A 128 -0.08 -13.83 -6.56
N ALA A 129 -0.09 -13.24 -5.37
CA ALA A 129 -1.17 -12.33 -4.95
C ALA A 129 -1.24 -11.06 -5.81
N LEU A 130 -0.08 -10.50 -6.22
CA LEU A 130 -0.03 -9.33 -7.09
C LEU A 130 -0.39 -9.66 -8.54
N GLY A 131 -0.04 -10.84 -9.02
CA GLY A 131 -0.51 -11.36 -10.31
C GLY A 131 -2.03 -11.48 -10.33
N TYR A 132 -2.61 -12.12 -9.29
CA TYR A 132 -4.05 -12.23 -9.12
C TYR A 132 -4.76 -10.86 -9.03
N TRP A 133 -4.17 -9.92 -8.27
CA TRP A 133 -4.66 -8.54 -8.24
C TRP A 133 -4.77 -7.95 -9.64
N TYR A 134 -3.71 -8.08 -10.44
CA TYR A 134 -3.73 -7.56 -11.81
C TYR A 134 -4.77 -8.26 -12.69
N GLU A 135 -4.88 -9.58 -12.63
CA GLU A 135 -5.87 -10.35 -13.38
C GLU A 135 -7.30 -9.94 -13.05
N LYS A 136 -7.60 -9.69 -11.78
CA LYS A 136 -8.95 -9.32 -11.33
C LYS A 136 -9.31 -7.87 -11.60
N THR A 137 -8.34 -6.95 -11.45
CA THR A 137 -8.63 -5.51 -11.47
C THR A 137 -8.18 -4.81 -12.75
N GLY A 138 -7.24 -5.37 -13.50
CA GLY A 138 -6.54 -4.73 -14.62
C GLY A 138 -5.57 -3.62 -14.17
N ILE A 139 -5.40 -3.40 -12.86
CA ILE A 139 -4.58 -2.33 -12.30
C ILE A 139 -3.20 -2.88 -11.95
N ARG A 140 -2.16 -2.33 -12.58
CA ARG A 140 -0.77 -2.70 -12.27
C ARG A 140 -0.41 -2.28 -10.85
N PRO A 141 0.02 -3.20 -9.97
CA PRO A 141 0.55 -2.82 -8.68
C PRO A 141 1.86 -2.04 -8.82
N THR A 142 2.10 -1.11 -7.90
CA THR A 142 3.36 -0.37 -7.78
C THR A 142 4.29 -1.11 -6.84
N LEU A 143 5.57 -1.23 -7.19
CA LEU A 143 6.60 -1.75 -6.33
C LEU A 143 7.41 -0.60 -5.73
N GLU A 144 7.38 -0.46 -4.42
CA GLU A 144 8.14 0.57 -3.70
C GLU A 144 9.44 -0.03 -3.17
N TYR A 145 10.55 0.57 -3.56
CA TYR A 145 11.88 0.10 -3.21
C TYR A 145 12.70 1.27 -2.65
N THR A 146 12.88 1.28 -1.33
CA THR A 146 13.78 2.23 -0.68
C THR A 146 15.21 1.72 -0.80
N VAL A 147 16.05 2.45 -1.52
CA VAL A 147 17.46 2.13 -1.63
C VAL A 147 18.17 2.51 -0.32
N ILE A 148 18.80 1.53 0.32
CA ILE A 148 19.54 1.68 1.57
C ILE A 148 21.00 1.34 1.28
N ALA A 149 21.87 2.36 1.38
CA ALA A 149 23.28 2.23 1.05
C ALA A 149 23.96 1.08 1.83
N GLY A 150 24.64 0.20 1.11
CA GLY A 150 25.34 -0.96 1.67
C GLY A 150 24.45 -2.09 2.13
N VAL A 151 23.14 -2.04 1.86
CA VAL A 151 22.17 -3.07 2.27
C VAL A 151 21.49 -3.71 1.07
N ASN A 152 20.89 -2.89 0.18
CA ASN A 152 20.09 -3.37 -0.95
C ASN A 152 20.35 -2.58 -2.25
N ASP A 153 21.55 -2.05 -2.42
CA ASP A 153 21.96 -1.14 -3.50
C ASP A 153 23.01 -1.73 -4.45
N SER A 154 23.30 -3.04 -4.36
CA SER A 154 24.25 -3.69 -5.27
C SER A 154 23.63 -4.09 -6.60
N GLN A 155 24.48 -4.37 -7.59
CA GLN A 155 24.03 -4.88 -8.91
C GLN A 155 23.27 -6.21 -8.81
N GLU A 156 23.49 -7.00 -7.78
CA GLU A 156 22.78 -8.25 -7.55
C GLU A 156 21.33 -7.96 -7.16
N GLU A 157 21.12 -7.04 -6.22
CA GLU A 157 19.76 -6.60 -5.84
C GLU A 157 18.99 -5.96 -6.98
N GLU A 158 19.67 -5.20 -7.84
CA GLU A 158 19.03 -4.64 -9.06
C GLU A 158 18.53 -5.76 -9.99
N ARG A 159 19.33 -6.83 -10.15
CA ARG A 159 18.93 -7.99 -10.97
C ARG A 159 17.79 -8.77 -10.33
N GLU A 160 17.83 -9.01 -9.03
CA GLU A 160 16.77 -9.67 -8.27
C GLU A 160 15.45 -8.88 -8.37
N LEU A 161 15.53 -7.55 -8.21
CA LEU A 161 14.38 -6.65 -8.38
C LEU A 161 13.80 -6.75 -9.80
N ALA A 162 14.65 -6.72 -10.82
CA ALA A 162 14.22 -6.85 -12.21
C ALA A 162 13.58 -8.22 -12.50
N ILE A 163 14.07 -9.29 -11.91
CA ILE A 163 13.51 -10.63 -12.02
C ILE A 163 12.13 -10.68 -11.33
N PHE A 164 12.03 -10.14 -10.11
CA PHE A 164 10.76 -10.10 -9.38
C PHE A 164 9.69 -9.29 -10.12
N ALA A 165 10.05 -8.09 -10.61
CA ALA A 165 9.13 -7.20 -11.31
C ALA A 165 8.60 -7.78 -12.64
N ARG A 166 9.26 -8.77 -13.23
CA ARG A 166 8.81 -9.47 -14.46
C ARG A 166 7.81 -10.59 -14.20
N LYS A 167 7.58 -10.99 -12.95
CA LYS A 167 6.65 -12.09 -12.64
C LYS A 167 5.19 -11.72 -12.88
N PHE A 168 4.87 -10.44 -12.91
CA PHE A 168 3.53 -9.89 -13.17
C PHE A 168 3.64 -8.46 -13.72
N PRO A 169 2.61 -7.94 -14.43
CA PRO A 169 2.61 -6.55 -14.87
C PRO A 169 2.62 -5.59 -13.67
N SER A 170 3.70 -4.80 -13.50
CA SER A 170 3.92 -3.87 -12.39
C SER A 170 4.34 -2.47 -12.88
N LYS A 171 4.41 -1.52 -11.96
CA LYS A 171 4.98 -0.17 -12.10
C LYS A 171 6.17 -0.04 -11.18
#